data_1ff1e6842b58b0ca5a5fbed161add33d
#
_entry.id   1ff1e6842b58b0ca5a5fbed161add33d
#
_cell.length_a   1.000
_cell.length_b   1.000
_cell.length_c   1.000
_cell.angle_alpha   90.00
_cell.angle_beta   90.00
_cell.angle_gamma   90.00
#
_symmetry.space_group_name_H-M   'P 1'
#
loop_
_entity.id
_entity.type
_entity.pdbx_description
1 polymer ?
#
loop_
_entity_poly.entity_id
_entity_poly.type
_entity_poly.pdbx_seq_one_letter_code
_entity_poly.pdbx_strand_id
1 'polypeptide(L)'
;MNVRRRLTTAAVALALPVLTAGLSGCGFDAPTDQRYNPAVGVNVQGGEVDALNVLIVSGSDGSGALVATFANNNQDEGDSLVDVSGQDVQVELGGDTEIPAGGLLTIDDGSVTVTGERVAAGNFVPLTFSFENASSVTLQAPVVAPTGPFEDIPLP
;
A
#
# COMPACT_ATOMS: atom_id res chain seq x y z
N MET A 1 8.34 -53.37 48.43
CA MET A 1 7.67 -53.35 47.08
C MET A 1 7.24 -51.99 46.82
N ASN A 2 7.60 -51.39 45.65
CA ASN A 2 7.08 -50.13 44.98
C ASN A 2 7.80 -48.78 45.14
N VAL A 3 9.00 -48.70 45.64
CA VAL A 3 9.75 -47.42 45.61
C VAL A 3 10.29 -47.13 44.19
N ARG A 4 10.75 -48.14 43.44
CA ARG A 4 11.24 -47.99 42.06
C ARG A 4 10.14 -47.59 41.07
N ARG A 5 8.89 -48.05 41.27
CA ARG A 5 7.75 -47.71 40.38
C ARG A 5 7.22 -46.30 40.59
N ARG A 6 7.39 -45.75 41.79
CA ARG A 6 7.01 -44.35 42.09
C ARG A 6 8.02 -43.35 41.57
N LEU A 7 9.31 -43.71 41.50
CA LEU A 7 10.38 -42.87 40.96
C LEU A 7 10.29 -42.73 39.43
N THR A 8 9.91 -43.80 38.71
CA THR A 8 9.72 -43.75 37.27
C THR A 8 8.48 -42.92 36.87
N THR A 9 7.40 -42.98 37.65
CA THR A 9 6.18 -42.20 37.39
C THR A 9 6.41 -40.70 37.64
N ALA A 10 7.21 -40.35 38.68
CA ALA A 10 7.55 -38.95 38.96
C ALA A 10 8.49 -38.36 37.90
N ALA A 11 9.43 -39.13 37.35
CA ALA A 11 10.34 -38.67 36.30
C ALA A 11 9.60 -38.41 34.97
N VAL A 12 8.60 -39.24 34.61
CA VAL A 12 7.79 -39.04 33.41
C VAL A 12 6.85 -37.83 33.55
N ALA A 13 6.30 -37.58 34.75
CA ALA A 13 5.43 -36.45 35.01
C ALA A 13 6.15 -35.09 34.98
N LEU A 14 7.46 -35.03 35.26
CA LEU A 14 8.26 -33.82 35.16
C LEU A 14 8.80 -33.57 33.74
N ALA A 15 8.97 -34.59 32.91
CA ALA A 15 9.48 -34.46 31.55
C ALA A 15 8.44 -33.89 30.56
N LEU A 16 7.14 -34.14 30.77
CA LEU A 16 6.08 -33.66 29.90
C LEU A 16 5.95 -32.12 29.83
N PRO A 17 5.97 -31.36 30.94
CA PRO A 17 5.85 -29.92 30.87
C PRO A 17 7.09 -29.21 30.28
N VAL A 18 8.27 -29.85 30.35
CA VAL A 18 9.50 -29.28 29.76
C VAL A 18 9.50 -29.41 28.22
N LEU A 19 8.91 -30.50 27.69
CA LEU A 19 8.80 -30.66 26.23
C LEU A 19 7.80 -29.70 25.60
N THR A 20 6.71 -29.32 26.29
CA THR A 20 5.72 -28.40 25.78
C THR A 20 6.17 -26.93 25.82
N ALA A 21 7.06 -26.55 26.73
CA ALA A 21 7.65 -25.22 26.80
C ALA A 21 8.64 -24.91 25.66
N GLY A 22 9.22 -25.96 25.04
CA GLY A 22 10.16 -25.80 23.92
C GLY A 22 9.51 -25.56 22.56
N LEU A 23 8.19 -25.77 22.41
CA LEU A 23 7.48 -25.58 21.13
C LEU A 23 6.77 -24.23 21.00
N SER A 24 6.79 -23.39 22.02
CA SER A 24 6.20 -22.04 21.95
C SER A 24 7.12 -20.97 21.34
N GLY A 25 8.23 -21.38 20.74
CA GLY A 25 9.21 -20.50 20.10
C GLY A 25 8.91 -20.14 18.64
N CYS A 26 7.69 -20.35 18.12
CA CYS A 26 7.28 -19.73 16.88
C CYS A 26 7.02 -18.24 17.18
N GLY A 27 8.04 -17.43 16.96
CA GLY A 27 7.98 -15.98 17.16
C GLY A 27 6.87 -15.34 16.36
N PHE A 28 5.79 -15.03 17.01
CA PHE A 28 4.90 -13.96 16.63
C PHE A 28 5.73 -12.67 16.75
N ASP A 29 6.09 -12.08 15.66
CA ASP A 29 6.90 -10.87 15.51
C ASP A 29 8.26 -11.07 14.79
N ALA A 30 8.35 -12.13 13.99
CA ALA A 30 9.51 -12.27 13.13
C ALA A 30 9.51 -11.14 12.06
N PRO A 31 10.67 -10.60 11.67
CA PRO A 31 10.78 -9.60 10.59
C PRO A 31 10.17 -10.07 9.26
N THR A 32 9.87 -11.35 9.12
CA THR A 32 9.18 -11.98 7.98
C THR A 32 7.68 -11.73 7.95
N ASP A 33 7.06 -11.28 9.06
CA ASP A 33 5.65 -10.90 9.12
C ASP A 33 5.40 -9.44 8.69
N GLN A 34 6.44 -8.69 8.38
CA GLN A 34 6.30 -7.37 7.80
C GLN A 34 5.73 -7.51 6.38
N ARG A 35 4.66 -6.77 6.10
CA ARG A 35 4.09 -6.70 4.76
C ARG A 35 5.16 -6.20 3.80
N TYR A 36 5.71 -7.11 3.01
CA TYR A 36 6.59 -6.76 1.91
C TYR A 36 5.72 -6.18 0.80
N ASN A 37 5.97 -4.91 0.48
CA ASN A 37 5.31 -4.22 -0.61
C ASN A 37 6.30 -4.09 -1.78
N PRO A 38 6.24 -4.99 -2.77
CA PRO A 38 7.17 -4.99 -3.90
C PRO A 38 6.87 -3.90 -4.95
N ALA A 39 5.82 -3.11 -4.76
CA ALA A 39 5.46 -2.04 -5.68
C ALA A 39 6.48 -0.90 -5.66
N VAL A 40 6.73 -0.30 -6.83
CA VAL A 40 7.56 0.90 -6.95
C VAL A 40 6.87 2.11 -6.34
N GLY A 41 5.54 2.15 -6.43
CA GLY A 41 4.71 3.18 -5.84
C GLY A 41 4.51 3.02 -4.32
N VAL A 42 3.98 4.05 -3.70
CA VAL A 42 3.66 4.11 -2.29
C VAL A 42 2.23 3.63 -2.04
N ASN A 43 2.02 2.94 -0.92
CA ASN A 43 0.70 2.51 -0.47
C ASN A 43 0.35 3.16 0.86
N VAL A 44 -0.91 3.58 0.99
CA VAL A 44 -1.54 3.96 2.26
C VAL A 44 -2.79 3.11 2.41
N GLN A 45 -2.84 2.32 3.47
CA GLN A 45 -3.89 1.33 3.72
C GLN A 45 -4.47 1.48 5.13
N GLY A 46 -5.69 1.00 5.30
CA GLY A 46 -6.40 0.99 6.60
C GLY A 46 -7.42 2.10 6.75
N GLY A 47 -7.72 2.82 5.68
CA GLY A 47 -8.83 3.76 5.57
C GLY A 47 -10.10 3.12 4.99
N GLU A 48 -11.12 3.96 4.74
CA GLU A 48 -12.31 3.56 3.97
C GLU A 48 -11.96 3.36 2.51
N VAL A 49 -11.04 4.19 2.00
CA VAL A 49 -10.40 4.01 0.69
C VAL A 49 -8.89 3.85 0.89
N ASP A 50 -8.34 2.78 0.36
CA ASP A 50 -6.90 2.54 0.32
C ASP A 50 -6.32 3.13 -0.97
N ALA A 51 -5.19 3.85 -0.87
CA ALA A 51 -4.41 4.29 -2.02
C ALA A 51 -3.23 3.34 -2.22
N LEU A 52 -3.16 2.71 -3.40
CA LEU A 52 -2.22 1.64 -3.70
C LEU A 52 -1.36 1.99 -4.92
N ASN A 53 -0.08 1.63 -4.85
CA ASN A 53 0.90 1.79 -5.93
C ASN A 53 0.92 3.20 -6.54
N VAL A 54 0.81 4.23 -5.68
CA VAL A 54 0.79 5.62 -6.12
C VAL A 54 2.19 6.07 -6.52
N LEU A 55 2.34 6.51 -7.76
CA LEU A 55 3.57 7.05 -8.31
C LEU A 55 3.26 8.04 -9.45
N ILE A 56 4.25 8.79 -9.88
CA ILE A 56 4.19 9.66 -11.06
C ILE A 56 5.21 9.14 -12.07
N VAL A 57 4.78 8.90 -13.31
CA VAL A 57 5.69 8.61 -14.42
C VAL A 57 6.06 9.94 -15.07
N SER A 58 7.34 10.32 -15.02
CA SER A 58 7.79 11.61 -15.56
C SER A 58 7.77 11.62 -17.09
N GLY A 59 7.16 12.65 -17.65
CA GLY A 59 7.30 13.01 -19.05
C GLY A 59 8.47 13.96 -19.29
N SER A 60 8.34 14.82 -20.29
CA SER A 60 9.27 15.91 -20.59
C SER A 60 8.82 17.19 -19.88
N ASP A 61 9.76 18.13 -19.68
CA ASP A 61 9.49 19.51 -19.27
C ASP A 61 8.73 19.68 -17.93
N GLY A 62 8.98 18.79 -16.97
CA GLY A 62 8.36 18.88 -15.65
C GLY A 62 6.88 18.47 -15.63
N SER A 63 6.44 17.67 -16.59
CA SER A 63 5.12 17.05 -16.61
C SER A 63 5.23 15.55 -16.34
N GLY A 64 4.13 14.91 -15.96
CA GLY A 64 4.05 13.48 -15.75
C GLY A 64 2.63 12.99 -15.62
N ALA A 65 2.46 11.67 -15.74
CA ALA A 65 1.20 10.97 -15.54
C ALA A 65 1.15 10.33 -14.16
N LEU A 66 0.05 10.52 -13.43
CA LEU A 66 -0.22 9.82 -12.18
C LEU A 66 -0.60 8.37 -12.48
N VAL A 67 -0.02 7.44 -11.74
CA VAL A 67 -0.43 6.04 -11.67
C VAL A 67 -0.86 5.75 -10.24
N ALA A 68 -2.07 5.24 -10.06
CA ALA A 68 -2.62 4.93 -8.76
C ALA A 68 -3.74 3.90 -8.87
N THR A 69 -3.98 3.15 -7.79
CA THR A 69 -5.19 2.34 -7.62
C THR A 69 -5.82 2.70 -6.29
N PHE A 70 -7.11 3.01 -6.30
CA PHE A 70 -7.90 3.28 -5.11
C PHE A 70 -8.85 2.10 -4.88
N ALA A 71 -8.80 1.51 -3.67
CA ALA A 71 -9.65 0.38 -3.28
C ALA A 71 -10.65 0.84 -2.22
N ASN A 72 -11.93 0.72 -2.52
CA ASN A 72 -12.99 1.03 -1.57
C ASN A 72 -13.26 -0.18 -0.66
N ASN A 73 -13.01 -0.02 0.62
CA ASN A 73 -13.22 -1.05 1.64
C ASN A 73 -14.68 -1.12 2.12
N ASN A 74 -15.51 -0.10 1.78
CA ASN A 74 -16.95 -0.12 2.04
C ASN A 74 -17.66 -0.97 0.98
N GLN A 75 -18.32 -2.05 1.43
CA GLN A 75 -19.00 -3.00 0.54
C GLN A 75 -20.40 -2.55 0.13
N ASP A 76 -20.96 -1.54 0.79
CA ASP A 76 -22.35 -1.11 0.65
C ASP A 76 -22.48 0.20 -0.14
N GLU A 77 -21.45 1.08 -0.06
CA GLU A 77 -21.50 2.41 -0.66
C GLU A 77 -20.25 2.67 -1.52
N GLY A 78 -20.48 3.23 -2.72
CA GLY A 78 -19.43 3.74 -3.60
C GLY A 78 -18.85 5.06 -3.07
N ASP A 79 -17.71 5.45 -3.61
CA ASP A 79 -17.06 6.73 -3.36
C ASP A 79 -16.57 7.33 -4.69
N SER A 80 -16.03 8.53 -4.66
CA SER A 80 -15.45 9.19 -5.84
C SER A 80 -14.19 9.95 -5.44
N LEU A 81 -13.19 9.93 -6.32
CA LEU A 81 -12.03 10.80 -6.21
C LEU A 81 -12.43 12.21 -6.71
N VAL A 82 -12.54 13.19 -5.82
CA VAL A 82 -13.04 14.53 -6.16
C VAL A 82 -11.93 15.55 -6.41
N ASP A 83 -10.75 15.36 -5.82
CA ASP A 83 -9.62 16.26 -6.02
C ASP A 83 -8.30 15.55 -5.78
N VAL A 84 -7.27 15.96 -6.52
CA VAL A 84 -5.88 15.61 -6.27
C VAL A 84 -5.07 16.89 -6.24
N SER A 85 -4.48 17.19 -5.11
CA SER A 85 -3.66 18.40 -4.92
C SER A 85 -2.26 18.06 -4.43
N GLY A 86 -1.32 18.97 -4.68
CA GLY A 86 0.07 18.81 -4.27
C GLY A 86 0.76 20.14 -4.03
N GLN A 87 1.82 20.10 -3.22
CA GLN A 87 2.63 21.29 -2.99
C GLN A 87 3.58 21.53 -4.16
N ASP A 88 3.56 22.75 -4.70
CA ASP A 88 4.41 23.20 -5.81
C ASP A 88 4.19 22.41 -7.13
N VAL A 89 3.02 21.81 -7.29
CA VAL A 89 2.58 21.14 -8.52
C VAL A 89 1.14 21.51 -8.84
N GLN A 90 0.80 21.44 -10.12
CA GLN A 90 -0.57 21.52 -10.62
C GLN A 90 -1.01 20.14 -11.04
N VAL A 91 -2.22 19.74 -10.68
CA VAL A 91 -2.80 18.45 -11.07
C VAL A 91 -4.06 18.71 -11.86
N GLU A 92 -4.14 18.07 -13.02
CA GLU A 92 -5.35 18.04 -13.84
C GLU A 92 -5.96 16.65 -13.71
N LEU A 93 -7.12 16.59 -13.06
CA LEU A 93 -7.88 15.36 -12.86
C LEU A 93 -8.80 15.15 -14.07
N GLY A 94 -8.57 14.07 -14.79
CA GLY A 94 -9.40 13.62 -15.91
C GLY A 94 -9.76 12.15 -15.79
N GLY A 95 -10.56 11.65 -16.74
CA GLY A 95 -10.97 10.25 -16.78
C GLY A 95 -12.09 9.89 -15.80
N ASP A 96 -12.19 8.63 -15.49
CA ASP A 96 -13.14 8.09 -14.50
C ASP A 96 -12.65 8.40 -13.10
N THR A 97 -13.56 8.75 -12.21
CA THR A 97 -13.27 9.08 -10.81
C THR A 97 -14.12 8.26 -9.82
N GLU A 98 -15.04 7.43 -10.34
CA GLU A 98 -15.92 6.61 -9.51
C GLU A 98 -15.17 5.41 -8.92
N ILE A 99 -15.36 5.16 -7.63
CA ILE A 99 -14.82 4.03 -6.90
C ILE A 99 -16.00 3.18 -6.41
N PRO A 100 -16.34 2.09 -7.11
CA PRO A 100 -17.51 1.27 -6.75
C PRO A 100 -17.42 0.71 -5.33
N ALA A 101 -18.56 0.39 -4.74
CA ALA A 101 -18.63 -0.30 -3.45
C ALA A 101 -17.85 -1.61 -3.50
N GLY A 102 -16.89 -1.80 -2.59
CA GLY A 102 -15.99 -2.96 -2.56
C GLY A 102 -15.12 -3.12 -3.83
N GLY A 103 -15.06 -2.09 -4.67
CA GLY A 103 -14.40 -2.09 -5.97
C GLY A 103 -13.10 -1.29 -6.00
N LEU A 104 -12.59 -1.11 -7.21
CA LEU A 104 -11.34 -0.42 -7.50
C LEU A 104 -11.54 0.65 -8.56
N LEU A 105 -10.82 1.76 -8.41
CA LEU A 105 -10.53 2.72 -9.47
C LEU A 105 -9.04 2.62 -9.79
N THR A 106 -8.68 2.35 -11.02
CA THR A 106 -7.28 2.34 -11.49
C THR A 106 -7.04 3.49 -12.45
N ILE A 107 -5.99 4.26 -12.19
CA ILE A 107 -5.50 5.37 -13.01
C ILE A 107 -4.13 4.96 -13.54
N ASP A 108 -4.04 4.63 -14.81
CA ASP A 108 -2.81 4.23 -15.51
C ASP A 108 -2.85 4.58 -17.00
N ASP A 109 -3.85 5.35 -17.41
CA ASP A 109 -4.18 5.72 -18.79
C ASP A 109 -3.70 7.11 -19.20
N GLY A 110 -2.94 7.81 -18.33
CA GLY A 110 -2.49 9.17 -18.55
C GLY A 110 -3.58 10.24 -18.37
N SER A 111 -4.77 9.88 -17.89
CA SER A 111 -5.89 10.80 -17.70
C SER A 111 -5.66 11.83 -16.59
N VAL A 112 -4.79 11.53 -15.63
CA VAL A 112 -4.43 12.46 -14.56
C VAL A 112 -2.99 12.93 -14.75
N THR A 113 -2.84 14.23 -14.99
CA THR A 113 -1.53 14.85 -15.25
C THR A 113 -1.06 15.70 -14.08
N VAL A 114 0.24 15.63 -13.82
CA VAL A 114 0.92 16.39 -12.75
C VAL A 114 2.02 17.23 -13.37
N THR A 115 2.01 18.55 -13.13
CA THR A 115 2.99 19.47 -13.69
C THR A 115 3.66 20.28 -12.58
N GLY A 116 4.98 20.40 -12.64
CA GLY A 116 5.75 21.20 -11.68
C GLY A 116 7.25 20.86 -11.71
N GLU A 117 8.07 21.72 -11.13
CA GLU A 117 9.53 21.55 -11.13
C GLU A 117 10.01 20.27 -10.42
N ARG A 118 9.18 19.72 -9.52
CA ARG A 118 9.47 18.47 -8.80
C ARG A 118 9.16 17.21 -9.60
N VAL A 119 8.45 17.33 -10.73
CA VAL A 119 8.07 16.19 -11.57
C VAL A 119 9.25 15.79 -12.46
N ALA A 120 10.28 15.25 -11.80
CA ALA A 120 11.49 14.70 -12.43
C ALA A 120 11.87 13.39 -11.77
N ALA A 121 12.25 12.39 -12.58
CA ALA A 121 12.59 11.05 -12.08
C ALA A 121 13.63 11.08 -10.96
N GLY A 122 13.35 10.36 -9.89
CA GLY A 122 14.16 10.31 -8.66
C GLY A 122 13.69 11.26 -7.55
N ASN A 123 12.75 12.15 -7.81
CA ASN A 123 12.15 13.03 -6.81
C ASN A 123 10.93 12.39 -6.14
N PHE A 124 10.41 13.09 -5.13
CA PHE A 124 9.13 12.78 -4.47
C PHE A 124 8.25 14.02 -4.48
N VAL A 125 6.96 13.81 -4.76
CA VAL A 125 5.94 14.85 -4.78
C VAL A 125 4.91 14.55 -3.69
N PRO A 126 4.68 15.46 -2.72
CA PRO A 126 3.59 15.31 -1.77
C PRO A 126 2.25 15.50 -2.49
N LEU A 127 1.39 14.49 -2.46
CA LEU A 127 0.04 14.51 -3.01
C LEU A 127 -0.98 14.26 -1.93
N THR A 128 -2.12 14.95 -2.04
CA THR A 128 -3.32 14.73 -1.23
C THR A 128 -4.46 14.37 -2.15
N PHE A 129 -5.08 13.24 -1.89
CA PHE A 129 -6.26 12.74 -2.58
C PHE A 129 -7.49 13.00 -1.70
N SER A 130 -8.49 13.65 -2.26
CA SER A 130 -9.75 13.96 -1.58
C SER A 130 -10.87 13.14 -2.20
N PHE A 131 -11.65 12.49 -1.36
CA PHE A 131 -12.77 11.65 -1.74
C PHE A 131 -14.10 12.32 -1.35
N GLU A 132 -15.20 11.87 -1.93
CA GLU A 132 -16.52 12.44 -1.64
C GLU A 132 -16.97 12.10 -0.21
N ASN A 133 -16.79 10.85 0.23
CA ASN A 133 -17.23 10.35 1.52
C ASN A 133 -16.06 9.97 2.43
N ALA A 134 -15.03 9.32 1.89
CA ALA A 134 -13.88 8.87 2.68
C ALA A 134 -12.96 10.04 3.10
N SER A 135 -12.19 9.81 4.15
CA SER A 135 -11.16 10.73 4.60
C SER A 135 -10.06 10.89 3.55
N SER A 136 -9.54 12.12 3.41
CA SER A 136 -8.43 12.40 2.48
C SER A 136 -7.16 11.64 2.85
N VAL A 137 -6.41 11.20 1.83
CA VAL A 137 -5.13 10.49 1.95
C VAL A 137 -4.00 11.37 1.46
N THR A 138 -2.96 11.55 2.27
CA THR A 138 -1.74 12.29 1.90
C THR A 138 -0.54 11.35 1.91
N LEU A 139 0.27 11.41 0.85
CA LEU A 139 1.49 10.59 0.72
C LEU A 139 2.57 11.30 -0.10
N GLN A 140 3.79 10.72 -0.11
CA GLN A 140 4.90 11.17 -0.95
C GLN A 140 4.98 10.24 -2.17
N ALA A 141 4.46 10.69 -3.32
CA ALA A 141 4.51 9.93 -4.55
C ALA A 141 5.92 9.97 -5.16
N PRO A 142 6.59 8.84 -5.40
CA PRO A 142 7.85 8.82 -6.13
C PRO A 142 7.62 9.18 -7.59
N VAL A 143 8.58 9.90 -8.16
CA VAL A 143 8.61 10.19 -9.60
C VAL A 143 9.59 9.23 -10.26
N VAL A 144 9.13 8.47 -11.24
CA VAL A 144 9.92 7.45 -11.93
C VAL A 144 10.07 7.78 -13.41
N ALA A 145 11.11 7.24 -14.04
CA ALA A 145 11.29 7.35 -15.48
C ALA A 145 10.30 6.41 -16.22
N PRO A 146 9.92 6.74 -17.46
CA PRO A 146 9.05 5.91 -18.31
C PRO A 146 9.84 4.72 -18.90
N THR A 147 10.23 3.79 -18.05
CA THR A 147 11.03 2.61 -18.40
C THR A 147 10.47 1.34 -17.79
N GLY A 148 10.73 0.20 -18.42
CA GLY A 148 10.26 -1.10 -17.94
C GLY A 148 8.74 -1.17 -17.87
N PRO A 149 8.14 -1.43 -16.71
CA PRO A 149 6.68 -1.58 -16.61
C PRO A 149 5.90 -0.27 -16.86
N PHE A 150 6.58 0.87 -16.97
CA PHE A 150 5.97 2.19 -17.15
C PHE A 150 6.21 2.80 -18.55
N GLU A 151 6.82 2.05 -19.48
CA GLU A 151 7.16 2.55 -20.83
C GLU A 151 5.93 2.81 -21.70
N ASP A 152 4.83 2.10 -21.42
CA ASP A 152 3.57 2.20 -22.18
C ASP A 152 2.56 3.19 -21.54
N ILE A 153 2.87 3.82 -20.41
CA ILE A 153 2.00 4.82 -19.78
C ILE A 153 1.94 6.06 -20.67
N PRO A 154 0.74 6.49 -21.12
CA PRO A 154 0.60 7.72 -21.88
C PRO A 154 1.07 8.93 -21.07
N LEU A 155 1.96 9.71 -21.64
CA LEU A 155 2.51 10.91 -21.01
C LEU A 155 1.91 12.17 -21.67
N PRO A 156 1.74 13.25 -20.87
CA PRO A 156 1.25 14.53 -21.38
C PRO A 156 2.24 15.21 -22.32
#